data_4065207003de1f9eb6bd3f089e9b4404
#
_entry.id   4065207003de1f9eb6bd3f089e9b4404
#
_cell.length_a   1.000
_cell.length_b   1.000
_cell.length_c   1.000
_cell.angle_alpha   90.00
_cell.angle_beta   90.00
_cell.angle_gamma   90.00
#
_symmetry.space_group_name_H-M   'P 1'
#
loop_
_entity.id
_entity.type
_entity.pdbx_description
1 polymer ?
#
loop_
_entity_poly.entity_id
_entity_poly.type
_entity_poly.pdbx_seq_one_letter_code
_entity_poly.pdbx_strand_id
1 'polypeptide(L)'
;MNWTEVDLVTTGTSCLGDNVLLYRPEFMDPAQATGLWWLLDPEDVQAVAVNAVCRSALASWDDVGACAGWAQQWPYVFLAAPPSPGRAEAAEELSARWQMPVLLPAAEAFKGCQNVREYIDKRGYRNIGELLFMAQEVPVQGLINLADVDTETRKNARRVLSGIQGLDSMIGGFSGGELSVWTGKRGEGKSTLLSQVLLDAVNQSHRVCVYSGEMPAAQFKLSMLQQAAGYRYVTTGTATGTDRKIFTVDSQARREIDKWWDGCLFLTDIRKDNAHDEDNILGLFEYARRRYGCDTFLVDNIMTARLKQEAQLGVWQAQSEFAGRLVAFAKGRDVHVHLVAHPRKTGKASVEADDVGGSGDITNRADNVLKVERVPEDRLGQVGCSTVLTVLKNREFGALGPVKLDFNECDRRFYPAGGGDRKVYTWEMKLDGAKRSKAAGAG
;
A
#
# COMPACT_ATOMS: atom_id res chain seq x y z
N MET A 1 24.01 -54.25 -14.39
CA MET A 1 22.84 -53.96 -15.21
C MET A 1 23.03 -52.60 -15.82
N ASN A 2 23.02 -52.54 -17.15
CA ASN A 2 23.06 -51.24 -17.85
C ASN A 2 21.69 -50.55 -17.70
N TRP A 3 21.61 -49.55 -16.90
CA TRP A 3 20.40 -48.81 -16.60
C TRP A 3 19.85 -48.00 -17.77
N THR A 4 20.60 -47.87 -18.84
CA THR A 4 20.33 -47.00 -19.99
C THR A 4 19.23 -47.47 -20.91
N GLU A 5 18.74 -48.69 -20.80
CA GLU A 5 17.79 -49.21 -21.79
C GLU A 5 16.42 -49.70 -21.29
N VAL A 6 16.25 -49.90 -19.97
CA VAL A 6 15.04 -50.60 -19.49
C VAL A 6 14.09 -49.74 -18.67
N ASP A 7 14.55 -48.69 -18.03
CA ASP A 7 13.81 -48.03 -16.97
C ASP A 7 13.51 -46.54 -17.18
N LEU A 8 14.07 -45.89 -18.20
CA LEU A 8 13.83 -44.51 -18.55
C LEU A 8 13.11 -44.43 -19.91
N VAL A 9 11.90 -43.93 -19.91
CA VAL A 9 11.11 -43.72 -21.11
C VAL A 9 11.00 -42.22 -21.38
N THR A 10 11.41 -41.80 -22.58
CA THR A 10 11.06 -40.50 -23.09
C THR A 10 9.59 -40.49 -23.43
N THR A 11 8.83 -39.64 -22.78
CA THR A 11 7.40 -39.52 -23.10
C THR A 11 7.22 -38.59 -24.29
N GLY A 12 7.00 -39.14 -25.45
CA GLY A 12 6.48 -38.42 -26.62
C GLY A 12 4.98 -38.15 -26.55
N THR A 13 4.37 -38.22 -25.36
CA THR A 13 2.94 -37.99 -25.18
C THR A 13 2.65 -36.54 -24.76
N SER A 14 1.60 -36.03 -25.31
CA SER A 14 1.16 -34.64 -25.43
C SER A 14 1.16 -33.77 -24.21
N CYS A 15 1.38 -34.28 -23.01
CA CYS A 15 1.36 -33.45 -21.78
C CYS A 15 2.73 -33.25 -21.14
N LEU A 16 3.72 -34.08 -21.43
CA LEU A 16 5.02 -34.04 -20.76
C LEU A 16 6.18 -33.53 -21.64
N GLY A 17 5.94 -33.36 -22.96
CA GLY A 17 6.98 -32.91 -23.90
C GLY A 17 8.09 -33.94 -24.16
N ASP A 18 8.93 -33.68 -25.18
CA ASP A 18 9.96 -34.62 -25.64
C ASP A 18 11.19 -34.72 -24.74
N ASN A 19 11.33 -33.77 -23.78
CA ASN A 19 12.51 -33.65 -22.93
C ASN A 19 12.30 -34.19 -21.51
N VAL A 20 11.17 -34.81 -21.21
CA VAL A 20 10.87 -35.35 -19.88
C VAL A 20 11.17 -36.86 -19.87
N LEU A 21 12.04 -37.25 -18.94
CA LEU A 21 12.35 -38.66 -18.68
C LEU A 21 11.56 -39.11 -17.47
N LEU A 22 10.73 -40.14 -17.66
CA LEU A 22 10.01 -40.75 -16.55
C LEU A 22 10.69 -42.08 -16.20
N TYR A 23 10.82 -42.30 -14.88
CA TYR A 23 11.27 -43.59 -14.38
C TYR A 23 10.07 -44.52 -14.18
N ARG A 24 10.09 -45.65 -14.89
CA ARG A 24 9.05 -46.68 -14.85
C ARG A 24 7.61 -46.16 -14.88
N PRO A 25 7.22 -45.47 -15.94
CA PRO A 25 5.88 -44.86 -16.02
C PRO A 25 4.74 -45.90 -15.88
N GLU A 26 4.97 -47.14 -16.25
CA GLU A 26 4.02 -48.24 -16.12
C GLU A 26 3.77 -48.64 -14.64
N PHE A 27 4.65 -48.31 -13.73
CA PHE A 27 4.53 -48.56 -12.28
C PHE A 27 4.19 -47.29 -11.48
N MET A 28 3.98 -46.17 -12.16
CA MET A 28 3.58 -44.93 -11.53
C MET A 28 2.08 -44.97 -11.18
N ASP A 29 1.77 -45.67 -10.10
CA ASP A 29 0.42 -45.71 -9.54
C ASP A 29 0.28 -44.64 -8.44
N PRO A 30 -0.44 -43.54 -8.71
CA PRO A 30 -0.64 -42.48 -7.72
C PRO A 30 -1.29 -42.95 -6.41
N ALA A 31 -2.08 -44.00 -6.46
CA ALA A 31 -2.74 -44.57 -5.28
C ALA A 31 -1.76 -45.24 -4.31
N GLN A 32 -0.58 -45.63 -4.78
CA GLN A 32 0.46 -46.28 -3.99
C GLN A 32 1.68 -45.38 -3.76
N ALA A 33 1.72 -44.21 -4.40
CA ALA A 33 2.85 -43.30 -4.35
C ALA A 33 2.85 -42.45 -3.09
N THR A 34 4.01 -42.28 -2.49
CA THR A 34 4.24 -41.37 -1.38
C THR A 34 4.51 -39.93 -1.82
N GLY A 35 4.59 -39.69 -3.13
CA GLY A 35 4.87 -38.39 -3.75
C GLY A 35 5.63 -38.57 -5.04
N LEU A 36 5.63 -37.52 -5.88
CA LEU A 36 6.38 -37.48 -7.14
C LEU A 36 7.73 -36.79 -6.89
N TRP A 37 8.83 -37.50 -7.12
CA TRP A 37 10.15 -36.91 -7.06
C TRP A 37 10.48 -36.25 -8.38
N TRP A 38 10.79 -34.98 -8.32
CA TRP A 38 11.23 -34.21 -9.46
C TRP A 38 12.74 -33.91 -9.34
N LEU A 39 13.48 -34.38 -10.30
CA LEU A 39 14.93 -34.29 -10.39
C LEU A 39 15.29 -33.46 -11.62
N LEU A 40 16.33 -32.67 -11.53
CA LEU A 40 16.72 -31.75 -12.61
C LEU A 40 17.65 -32.39 -13.64
N ASP A 41 18.19 -33.58 -13.35
CA ASP A 41 19.18 -34.25 -14.17
C ASP A 41 18.81 -35.74 -14.35
N PRO A 42 18.91 -36.30 -15.57
CA PRO A 42 18.73 -37.73 -15.80
C PRO A 42 19.65 -38.63 -14.96
N GLU A 43 20.86 -38.20 -14.67
CA GLU A 43 21.78 -38.95 -13.81
C GLU A 43 21.27 -39.04 -12.35
N ASP A 44 20.60 -37.99 -11.87
CA ASP A 44 19.96 -38.00 -10.57
C ASP A 44 18.78 -38.97 -10.54
N VAL A 45 17.98 -39.06 -11.63
CA VAL A 45 16.91 -40.04 -11.76
C VAL A 45 17.46 -41.46 -11.67
N GLN A 46 18.54 -41.77 -12.41
CA GLN A 46 19.19 -43.06 -12.33
C GLN A 46 19.68 -43.40 -10.94
N ALA A 47 20.31 -42.45 -10.26
CA ALA A 47 20.83 -42.63 -8.91
C ALA A 47 19.72 -42.92 -7.88
N VAL A 48 18.59 -42.25 -8.00
CA VAL A 48 17.40 -42.43 -7.15
C VAL A 48 16.69 -43.75 -7.45
N ALA A 49 16.54 -44.08 -8.73
CA ALA A 49 15.88 -45.28 -9.20
C ALA A 49 16.51 -46.57 -8.70
N VAL A 50 17.85 -46.62 -8.63
CA VAL A 50 18.62 -47.80 -8.13
C VAL A 50 18.24 -48.15 -6.71
N ASN A 51 17.77 -47.19 -5.93
CA ASN A 51 17.66 -47.30 -4.47
C ASN A 51 16.25 -47.52 -3.97
N ALA A 52 15.26 -47.65 -4.81
CA ALA A 52 13.86 -47.97 -4.49
C ALA A 52 13.20 -47.04 -3.44
N VAL A 53 13.80 -45.86 -3.18
CA VAL A 53 13.27 -44.89 -2.21
C VAL A 53 12.12 -44.08 -2.81
N CYS A 54 12.19 -43.80 -4.10
CA CYS A 54 11.07 -43.18 -4.81
C CYS A 54 10.50 -44.14 -5.87
N ARG A 55 9.22 -44.21 -5.93
CA ARG A 55 8.50 -45.03 -6.94
C ARG A 55 8.16 -44.26 -8.21
N SER A 56 8.26 -42.92 -8.13
CA SER A 56 7.95 -42.01 -9.20
C SER A 56 8.97 -40.88 -9.26
N ALA A 57 9.66 -40.75 -10.38
CA ALA A 57 10.63 -39.69 -10.58
C ALA A 57 10.55 -39.17 -12.01
N LEU A 58 10.76 -37.90 -12.20
CA LEU A 58 10.92 -37.28 -13.51
C LEU A 58 12.17 -36.37 -13.54
N ALA A 59 12.74 -36.19 -14.70
CA ALA A 59 13.85 -35.29 -14.92
C ALA A 59 13.50 -34.34 -16.04
N SER A 60 13.15 -33.15 -15.74
CA SER A 60 13.13 -31.98 -16.62
C SER A 60 12.62 -30.78 -15.84
N TRP A 61 13.02 -29.61 -16.30
CA TRP A 61 12.40 -28.36 -15.84
C TRP A 61 11.52 -27.74 -16.90
N ASP A 62 11.79 -28.01 -18.17
CA ASP A 62 11.08 -27.45 -19.31
C ASP A 62 9.74 -28.15 -19.52
N ASP A 63 8.71 -27.36 -19.85
CA ASP A 63 7.35 -27.81 -20.24
C ASP A 63 6.50 -28.56 -19.20
N VAL A 64 7.06 -28.89 -18.03
CA VAL A 64 6.33 -29.60 -16.97
C VAL A 64 5.12 -28.80 -16.45
N GLY A 65 5.16 -27.48 -16.57
CA GLY A 65 4.04 -26.61 -16.21
C GLY A 65 2.73 -26.85 -16.98
N ALA A 66 2.79 -27.52 -18.16
CA ALA A 66 1.60 -27.88 -18.93
C ALA A 66 0.87 -29.12 -18.37
N CYS A 67 1.44 -29.83 -17.41
CA CYS A 67 0.99 -31.17 -16.99
C CYS A 67 0.27 -31.17 -15.64
N ALA A 68 -0.41 -30.07 -15.26
CA ALA A 68 -1.10 -29.94 -13.98
C ALA A 68 -2.02 -31.14 -13.68
N GLY A 69 -2.88 -31.53 -14.59
CA GLY A 69 -3.81 -32.66 -14.39
C GLY A 69 -3.13 -34.00 -14.20
N TRP A 70 -1.93 -34.19 -14.73
CA TRP A 70 -1.13 -35.38 -14.50
C TRP A 70 -0.43 -35.31 -13.13
N ALA A 71 0.21 -34.19 -12.80
CA ALA A 71 0.92 -34.02 -11.52
C ALA A 71 -0.02 -34.09 -10.31
N GLN A 72 -1.25 -33.60 -10.44
CA GLN A 72 -2.28 -33.64 -9.41
C GLN A 72 -2.74 -35.08 -9.00
N GLN A 73 -2.31 -36.11 -9.69
CA GLN A 73 -2.56 -37.50 -9.29
C GLN A 73 -1.71 -37.90 -8.07
N TRP A 74 -0.62 -37.18 -7.77
CA TRP A 74 0.21 -37.41 -6.58
C TRP A 74 -0.16 -36.47 -5.44
N PRO A 75 0.07 -36.87 -4.18
CA PRO A 75 -0.23 -36.03 -3.05
C PRO A 75 0.67 -34.78 -2.97
N TYR A 76 1.88 -34.85 -3.46
CA TYR A 76 2.84 -33.72 -3.57
C TYR A 76 3.92 -33.99 -4.61
N VAL A 77 4.59 -32.93 -5.03
CA VAL A 77 5.82 -33.01 -5.82
C VAL A 77 6.99 -32.62 -4.92
N PHE A 78 8.02 -33.44 -4.87
CA PHE A 78 9.26 -33.16 -4.18
C PHE A 78 10.34 -32.78 -5.19
N LEU A 79 10.70 -31.51 -5.24
CA LEU A 79 11.82 -31.02 -6.05
C LEU A 79 13.13 -31.31 -5.35
N ALA A 80 13.75 -32.45 -5.72
CA ALA A 80 14.96 -32.96 -5.11
C ALA A 80 16.20 -32.26 -5.70
N ALA A 81 16.38 -30.99 -5.36
CA ALA A 81 17.54 -30.20 -5.77
C ALA A 81 17.96 -29.24 -4.65
N PRO A 82 19.26 -28.87 -4.56
CA PRO A 82 19.69 -27.88 -3.59
C PRO A 82 18.93 -26.57 -3.78
N PRO A 83 18.40 -25.97 -2.70
CA PRO A 83 17.63 -24.75 -2.81
C PRO A 83 18.48 -23.57 -3.34
N SER A 84 17.88 -22.75 -4.15
CA SER A 84 18.40 -21.46 -4.62
C SER A 84 17.24 -20.50 -4.79
N PRO A 85 17.46 -19.16 -4.77
CA PRO A 85 16.36 -18.20 -4.93
C PRO A 85 15.52 -18.46 -6.19
N GLY A 86 16.16 -18.71 -7.34
CA GLY A 86 15.45 -18.99 -8.58
C GLY A 86 14.66 -20.31 -8.56
N ARG A 87 15.14 -21.34 -7.85
CA ARG A 87 14.40 -22.62 -7.69
C ARG A 87 13.21 -22.47 -6.74
N ALA A 88 13.36 -21.69 -5.69
CA ALA A 88 12.25 -21.40 -4.77
C ALA A 88 11.13 -20.66 -5.51
N GLU A 89 11.46 -19.60 -6.23
CA GLU A 89 10.51 -18.82 -7.02
C GLU A 89 9.79 -19.68 -8.07
N ALA A 90 10.54 -20.52 -8.81
CA ALA A 90 9.94 -21.41 -9.79
C ALA A 90 9.06 -22.50 -9.16
N ALA A 91 9.44 -23.01 -7.99
CA ALA A 91 8.63 -23.98 -7.26
C ALA A 91 7.33 -23.37 -6.71
N GLU A 92 7.38 -22.11 -6.24
CA GLU A 92 6.20 -21.33 -5.84
C GLU A 92 5.24 -21.11 -7.03
N GLU A 93 5.77 -20.72 -8.19
CA GLU A 93 4.99 -20.54 -9.40
C GLU A 93 4.31 -21.87 -9.84
N LEU A 94 5.04 -22.99 -9.77
CA LEU A 94 4.49 -24.29 -10.10
C LEU A 94 3.43 -24.75 -9.11
N SER A 95 3.67 -24.55 -7.81
CA SER A 95 2.68 -24.89 -6.78
C SER A 95 1.37 -24.15 -7.01
N ALA A 96 1.44 -22.84 -7.32
CA ALA A 96 0.27 -22.04 -7.65
C ALA A 96 -0.42 -22.53 -8.95
N ARG A 97 0.36 -22.83 -9.99
CA ARG A 97 -0.15 -23.28 -11.30
C ARG A 97 -0.77 -24.66 -11.25
N TRP A 98 -0.15 -25.58 -10.53
CA TRP A 98 -0.63 -26.95 -10.39
C TRP A 98 -1.66 -27.13 -9.30
N GLN A 99 -1.81 -26.13 -8.42
CA GLN A 99 -2.72 -26.18 -7.27
C GLN A 99 -2.47 -27.41 -6.37
N MET A 100 -1.20 -27.68 -6.13
CA MET A 100 -0.77 -28.82 -5.31
C MET A 100 0.51 -28.49 -4.53
N PRO A 101 0.80 -29.21 -3.42
CA PRO A 101 2.01 -29.00 -2.65
C PRO A 101 3.27 -29.32 -3.45
N VAL A 102 4.22 -28.38 -3.48
CA VAL A 102 5.58 -28.59 -3.97
C VAL A 102 6.52 -28.46 -2.77
N LEU A 103 7.32 -29.49 -2.53
CA LEU A 103 8.26 -29.54 -1.43
C LEU A 103 9.68 -29.25 -1.91
N LEU A 104 10.42 -28.43 -1.17
CA LEU A 104 11.86 -28.19 -1.37
C LEU A 104 12.63 -28.65 -0.13
N PRO A 105 13.79 -29.31 -0.31
CA PRO A 105 14.65 -29.64 0.82
C PRO A 105 15.23 -28.38 1.44
N ALA A 106 15.46 -28.39 2.75
CA ALA A 106 16.20 -27.34 3.42
C ALA A 106 17.65 -27.27 2.91
N ALA A 107 18.28 -26.09 2.94
CA ALA A 107 19.63 -25.90 2.43
C ALA A 107 20.64 -26.83 3.13
N GLU A 108 20.44 -27.06 4.43
CA GLU A 108 21.29 -27.90 5.26
C GLU A 108 21.15 -29.40 4.92
N ALA A 109 20.02 -29.81 4.31
CA ALA A 109 19.78 -31.20 3.97
C ALA A 109 20.80 -31.75 2.98
N PHE A 110 21.20 -30.95 2.01
CA PHE A 110 22.20 -31.34 0.99
C PHE A 110 23.64 -31.38 1.51
N LYS A 111 23.91 -30.78 2.68
CA LYS A 111 25.24 -30.83 3.34
C LYS A 111 26.39 -30.44 2.39
N GLY A 112 26.14 -29.47 1.52
CA GLY A 112 27.12 -28.94 0.54
C GLY A 112 27.23 -29.72 -0.78
N CYS A 113 26.41 -30.74 -1.00
CA CYS A 113 26.34 -31.44 -2.30
C CYS A 113 25.57 -30.62 -3.32
N GLN A 114 26.00 -30.69 -4.58
CA GLN A 114 25.44 -29.88 -5.68
C GLN A 114 24.20 -30.51 -6.33
N ASN A 115 24.06 -31.83 -6.20
CA ASN A 115 22.93 -32.60 -6.75
C ASN A 115 22.69 -33.87 -5.92
N VAL A 116 21.64 -34.61 -6.27
CA VAL A 116 21.26 -35.84 -5.60
C VAL A 116 22.28 -36.95 -5.80
N ARG A 117 22.87 -37.05 -7.01
CA ARG A 117 23.90 -38.03 -7.32
C ARG A 117 25.10 -37.88 -6.38
N GLU A 118 25.63 -36.67 -6.26
CA GLU A 118 26.75 -36.36 -5.37
C GLU A 118 26.40 -36.64 -3.90
N TYR A 119 25.15 -36.38 -3.50
CA TYR A 119 24.68 -36.70 -2.16
C TYR A 119 24.72 -38.21 -1.90
N ILE A 120 24.23 -39.03 -2.83
CA ILE A 120 24.25 -40.50 -2.74
C ILE A 120 25.68 -41.01 -2.67
N ASP A 121 26.58 -40.52 -3.53
CA ASP A 121 27.97 -40.92 -3.60
C ASP A 121 28.75 -40.64 -2.31
N LYS A 122 28.45 -39.47 -1.69
CA LYS A 122 29.14 -39.05 -0.45
C LYS A 122 28.50 -39.60 0.84
N ARG A 123 27.19 -39.80 0.87
CA ARG A 123 26.44 -40.12 2.09
C ARG A 123 25.79 -41.50 2.07
N GLY A 124 25.77 -42.12 0.93
CA GLY A 124 25.09 -43.40 0.72
C GLY A 124 23.60 -43.23 0.53
N TYR A 125 23.05 -44.06 -0.31
CA TYR A 125 21.64 -43.98 -0.72
C TYR A 125 20.63 -44.15 0.42
N ARG A 126 20.98 -44.85 1.50
CA ARG A 126 20.08 -45.03 2.66
C ARG A 126 19.67 -43.74 3.30
N ASN A 127 20.47 -42.68 3.12
CA ASN A 127 20.24 -41.38 3.71
C ASN A 127 19.44 -40.44 2.82
N ILE A 128 19.08 -40.86 1.58
CA ILE A 128 18.35 -39.99 0.63
C ILE A 128 16.99 -39.54 1.17
N GLY A 129 16.37 -40.37 2.03
CA GLY A 129 15.13 -40.02 2.70
C GLY A 129 15.23 -38.80 3.61
N GLU A 130 16.43 -38.43 4.08
CA GLU A 130 16.68 -37.22 4.88
C GLU A 130 16.33 -35.96 4.08
N LEU A 131 16.55 -35.97 2.75
CA LEU A 131 16.23 -34.84 1.88
C LEU A 131 14.73 -34.52 1.89
N LEU A 132 13.90 -35.57 1.83
CA LEU A 132 12.44 -35.43 1.93
C LEU A 132 11.98 -35.11 3.37
N PHE A 133 12.59 -35.75 4.35
CA PHE A 133 12.26 -35.53 5.75
C PHE A 133 12.50 -34.07 6.19
N MET A 134 13.54 -33.44 5.64
CA MET A 134 13.90 -32.05 5.89
C MET A 134 13.31 -31.08 4.84
N ALA A 135 12.40 -31.57 4.00
CA ALA A 135 11.76 -30.73 3.01
C ALA A 135 10.64 -29.88 3.64
N GLN A 136 10.47 -28.69 3.08
CA GLN A 136 9.42 -27.76 3.45
C GLN A 136 8.53 -27.50 2.24
N GLU A 137 7.24 -27.34 2.48
CA GLU A 137 6.31 -26.93 1.46
C GLU A 137 6.61 -25.49 1.03
N VAL A 138 6.70 -25.25 -0.28
CA VAL A 138 6.84 -23.89 -0.80
C VAL A 138 5.53 -23.13 -0.61
N PRO A 139 5.61 -21.88 -0.15
CA PRO A 139 4.41 -21.06 0.00
C PRO A 139 3.68 -20.91 -1.35
N VAL A 140 2.39 -21.09 -1.35
CA VAL A 140 1.57 -20.80 -2.53
C VAL A 140 1.44 -19.29 -2.66
N GLN A 141 1.81 -18.72 -3.81
CA GLN A 141 1.61 -17.30 -4.06
C GLN A 141 0.16 -16.88 -3.82
N GLY A 142 -0.03 -15.85 -2.99
CA GLY A 142 -1.35 -15.34 -2.64
C GLY A 142 -2.06 -16.05 -1.49
N LEU A 143 -1.49 -17.12 -0.91
CA LEU A 143 -1.96 -17.71 0.34
C LEU A 143 -0.92 -17.53 1.44
N ILE A 144 -1.39 -17.12 2.61
CA ILE A 144 -0.56 -16.94 3.81
C ILE A 144 -1.18 -17.78 4.92
N ASN A 145 -0.39 -18.61 5.57
CA ASN A 145 -0.83 -19.26 6.80
C ASN A 145 -0.96 -18.20 7.90
N LEU A 146 -2.14 -18.04 8.45
CA LEU A 146 -2.42 -16.99 9.43
C LEU A 146 -1.56 -17.11 10.70
N ALA A 147 -1.13 -18.33 11.05
CA ALA A 147 -0.26 -18.56 12.20
C ALA A 147 1.16 -17.97 11.99
N ASP A 148 1.60 -17.83 10.75
CA ASP A 148 2.93 -17.32 10.41
C ASP A 148 2.95 -15.78 10.23
N VAL A 149 1.78 -15.13 10.35
CA VAL A 149 1.67 -13.67 10.18
C VAL A 149 2.19 -12.96 11.42
N ASP A 150 3.27 -12.20 11.25
CA ASP A 150 3.77 -11.31 12.31
C ASP A 150 2.83 -10.12 12.50
N THR A 151 2.16 -10.05 13.65
CA THR A 151 1.25 -8.97 14.03
C THR A 151 1.96 -7.79 14.72
N GLU A 152 3.19 -7.96 15.16
CA GLU A 152 3.95 -6.89 15.84
C GLU A 152 4.29 -5.74 14.89
N THR A 153 4.53 -6.05 13.61
CA THR A 153 4.74 -5.05 12.57
C THR A 153 3.57 -4.06 12.49
N ARG A 154 2.32 -4.54 12.58
CA ARG A 154 1.14 -3.65 12.55
C ARG A 154 0.93 -2.91 13.89
N LYS A 155 1.19 -3.53 15.02
CA LYS A 155 1.11 -2.85 16.34
C LYS A 155 2.09 -1.69 16.45
N ASN A 156 3.27 -1.85 15.86
CA ASN A 156 4.34 -0.87 15.86
C ASN A 156 4.29 0.06 14.63
N ALA A 157 3.31 -0.12 13.72
CA ALA A 157 3.15 0.74 12.56
C ALA A 157 2.93 2.18 12.98
N ARG A 158 3.73 3.06 12.41
CA ARG A 158 3.64 4.49 12.68
C ARG A 158 2.40 5.07 12.03
N ARG A 159 1.46 5.57 12.85
CA ARG A 159 0.24 6.23 12.40
C ARG A 159 0.45 7.73 12.27
N VAL A 160 -0.14 8.32 11.27
CA VAL A 160 -0.19 9.78 11.09
C VAL A 160 -1.36 10.32 11.89
N LEU A 161 -1.10 11.05 12.95
CA LEU A 161 -2.15 11.77 13.69
C LEU A 161 -2.60 12.99 12.88
N SER A 162 -3.91 13.23 12.83
CA SER A 162 -4.48 14.39 12.15
C SER A 162 -4.15 15.72 12.86
N GLY A 163 -3.74 15.64 14.11
CA GLY A 163 -3.57 16.79 14.99
C GLY A 163 -4.90 17.43 15.40
N ILE A 164 -6.01 16.72 15.19
CA ILE A 164 -7.35 17.06 15.66
C ILE A 164 -7.75 15.98 16.66
N GLN A 165 -7.57 16.28 17.95
CA GLN A 165 -7.71 15.31 19.04
C GLN A 165 -9.04 14.52 18.97
N GLY A 166 -10.16 15.19 18.67
CA GLY A 166 -11.44 14.52 18.55
C GLY A 166 -11.50 13.49 17.40
N LEU A 167 -10.84 13.78 16.28
CA LEU A 167 -10.72 12.83 15.17
C LEU A 167 -9.76 11.70 15.53
N ASP A 168 -8.59 12.02 16.05
CA ASP A 168 -7.57 11.04 16.42
C ASP A 168 -8.06 10.05 17.50
N SER A 169 -8.93 10.51 18.40
CA SER A 169 -9.57 9.64 19.41
C SER A 169 -10.57 8.64 18.79
N MET A 170 -11.15 8.96 17.65
CA MET A 170 -12.11 8.07 16.96
C MET A 170 -11.40 7.08 16.04
N ILE A 171 -10.44 7.57 15.22
CA ILE A 171 -9.81 6.76 14.18
C ILE A 171 -8.41 6.23 14.56
N GLY A 172 -7.87 6.62 15.70
CA GLY A 172 -6.53 6.23 16.15
C GLY A 172 -5.40 6.77 15.27
N GLY A 173 -5.67 7.75 14.39
CA GLY A 173 -4.75 8.22 13.35
C GLY A 173 -4.89 7.44 12.04
N PHE A 174 -4.20 7.89 11.00
CA PHE A 174 -4.20 7.32 9.66
C PHE A 174 -3.10 6.28 9.52
N SER A 175 -3.47 5.03 9.24
CA SER A 175 -2.54 3.89 9.08
C SER A 175 -2.09 3.71 7.64
N GLY A 176 -0.93 3.08 7.45
CA GLY A 176 -0.55 2.50 6.17
C GLY A 176 -1.55 1.43 5.72
N GLY A 177 -1.67 1.23 4.41
CA GLY A 177 -2.60 0.29 3.81
C GLY A 177 -4.06 0.77 3.75
N GLU A 178 -4.35 2.03 4.10
CA GLU A 178 -5.70 2.56 4.18
C GLU A 178 -5.99 3.68 3.18
N LEU A 179 -7.26 3.76 2.75
CA LEU A 179 -7.82 4.86 2.00
C LEU A 179 -8.83 5.64 2.86
N SER A 180 -8.58 6.95 3.04
CA SER A 180 -9.53 7.87 3.68
C SER A 180 -10.19 8.77 2.65
N VAL A 181 -11.51 8.70 2.52
CA VAL A 181 -12.29 9.53 1.62
C VAL A 181 -12.85 10.75 2.35
N TRP A 182 -12.58 11.94 1.80
CA TRP A 182 -13.05 13.22 2.32
C TRP A 182 -14.13 13.78 1.42
N THR A 183 -15.28 14.02 1.99
CA THR A 183 -16.47 14.46 1.26
C THR A 183 -17.11 15.72 1.87
N GLY A 184 -18.09 16.29 1.17
CA GLY A 184 -18.81 17.50 1.54
C GLY A 184 -19.03 18.39 0.31
N LYS A 185 -19.94 19.35 0.39
CA LYS A 185 -20.25 20.27 -0.71
C LYS A 185 -19.03 21.12 -1.09
N ARG A 186 -19.08 21.76 -2.25
CA ARG A 186 -18.05 22.72 -2.66
C ARG A 186 -17.99 23.89 -1.67
N GLY A 187 -16.78 24.36 -1.35
CA GLY A 187 -16.60 25.50 -0.43
C GLY A 187 -16.68 25.16 1.05
N GLU A 188 -16.91 23.91 1.44
CA GLU A 188 -17.01 23.47 2.85
C GLU A 188 -15.65 23.40 3.60
N GLY A 189 -14.54 23.63 2.89
CA GLY A 189 -13.22 23.67 3.52
C GLY A 189 -12.42 22.37 3.53
N LYS A 190 -12.84 21.34 2.76
CA LYS A 190 -12.16 20.03 2.67
C LYS A 190 -10.66 20.15 2.41
N SER A 191 -10.27 20.80 1.31
CA SER A 191 -8.85 20.98 0.94
C SER A 191 -8.07 21.75 1.99
N THR A 192 -8.70 22.73 2.64
CA THR A 192 -8.07 23.52 3.71
C THR A 192 -7.85 22.67 4.96
N LEU A 193 -8.81 21.84 5.34
CA LEU A 193 -8.68 20.94 6.49
C LEU A 193 -7.64 19.84 6.20
N LEU A 194 -7.67 19.27 5.00
CA LEU A 194 -6.65 18.30 4.56
C LEU A 194 -5.24 18.90 4.55
N SER A 195 -5.09 20.14 4.07
CA SER A 195 -3.79 20.82 4.11
C SER A 195 -3.25 20.90 5.53
N GLN A 196 -4.10 21.13 6.54
CA GLN A 196 -3.68 21.11 7.94
C GLN A 196 -3.25 19.71 8.38
N VAL A 197 -4.00 18.65 8.02
CA VAL A 197 -3.64 17.25 8.32
C VAL A 197 -2.28 16.90 7.70
N LEU A 198 -2.02 17.34 6.46
CA LEU A 198 -0.73 17.09 5.80
C LEU A 198 0.42 17.83 6.48
N LEU A 199 0.20 19.07 6.98
CA LEU A 199 1.20 19.79 7.77
C LEU A 199 1.48 19.09 9.10
N ASP A 200 0.47 18.50 9.73
CA ASP A 200 0.64 17.67 10.92
C ASP A 200 1.42 16.40 10.62
N ALA A 201 1.20 15.77 9.47
CA ALA A 201 2.01 14.64 9.00
C ALA A 201 3.49 15.03 8.85
N VAL A 202 3.78 16.16 8.19
CA VAL A 202 5.14 16.70 8.07
C VAL A 202 5.75 16.99 9.44
N ASN A 203 4.98 17.54 10.37
CA ASN A 203 5.43 17.83 11.73
C ASN A 203 5.80 16.56 12.52
N GLN A 204 5.19 15.44 12.20
CA GLN A 204 5.49 14.12 12.73
C GLN A 204 6.60 13.41 11.96
N SER A 205 7.27 14.09 11.03
CA SER A 205 8.34 13.59 10.16
C SER A 205 7.88 12.53 9.14
N HIS A 206 6.62 12.57 8.75
CA HIS A 206 6.12 11.85 7.59
C HIS A 206 6.44 12.62 6.30
N ARG A 207 6.51 11.91 5.19
CA ARG A 207 6.74 12.51 3.88
C ARG A 207 5.49 12.39 3.04
N VAL A 208 5.10 13.51 2.48
CA VAL A 208 3.80 13.71 1.84
C VAL A 208 3.97 13.96 0.36
N CYS A 209 3.15 13.33 -0.49
CA CYS A 209 3.04 13.66 -1.90
C CYS A 209 1.58 13.98 -2.27
N VAL A 210 1.36 15.12 -2.93
CA VAL A 210 0.04 15.67 -3.23
C VAL A 210 -0.16 15.77 -4.73
N TYR A 211 -1.29 15.25 -5.22
CA TYR A 211 -1.89 15.66 -6.47
C TYR A 211 -3.02 16.64 -6.17
N SER A 212 -2.88 17.88 -6.63
CA SER A 212 -3.90 18.91 -6.54
C SER A 212 -4.31 19.36 -7.95
N GLY A 213 -5.43 18.84 -8.43
CA GLY A 213 -5.86 19.08 -9.81
C GLY A 213 -6.50 20.43 -10.06
N GLU A 214 -6.94 21.14 -9.01
CA GLU A 214 -7.61 22.44 -9.14
C GLU A 214 -6.68 23.62 -8.84
N MET A 215 -5.66 23.43 -8.04
CA MET A 215 -4.88 24.55 -7.48
C MET A 215 -3.46 24.61 -8.09
N PRO A 216 -3.09 25.71 -8.76
CA PRO A 216 -1.72 25.92 -9.23
C PRO A 216 -0.72 25.88 -8.07
N ALA A 217 0.50 25.39 -8.33
CA ALA A 217 1.53 25.14 -7.32
C ALA A 217 1.84 26.38 -6.43
N ALA A 218 1.92 27.57 -7.06
CA ALA A 218 2.17 28.81 -6.30
C ALA A 218 1.03 29.14 -5.32
N GLN A 219 -0.21 28.95 -5.73
CA GLN A 219 -1.38 29.21 -4.90
C GLN A 219 -1.49 28.15 -3.77
N PHE A 220 -1.22 26.89 -4.11
CA PHE A 220 -1.14 25.81 -3.12
C PHE A 220 -0.08 26.13 -2.06
N LYS A 221 1.14 26.49 -2.49
CA LYS A 221 2.22 26.86 -1.56
C LYS A 221 1.85 28.05 -0.67
N LEU A 222 1.23 29.10 -1.24
CA LEU A 222 0.81 30.26 -0.42
C LEU A 222 -0.23 29.89 0.63
N SER A 223 -1.20 29.06 0.28
CA SER A 223 -2.20 28.53 1.23
C SER A 223 -1.56 27.73 2.36
N MET A 224 -0.66 26.82 2.02
CA MET A 224 0.08 26.00 2.98
C MET A 224 0.99 26.84 3.88
N LEU A 225 1.68 27.87 3.32
CA LEU A 225 2.51 28.79 4.08
C LEU A 225 1.72 29.56 5.14
N GLN A 226 0.55 30.11 4.77
CA GLN A 226 -0.30 30.83 5.72
C GLN A 226 -0.74 29.91 6.87
N GLN A 227 -1.12 28.67 6.53
CA GLN A 227 -1.55 27.69 7.50
C GLN A 227 -0.39 27.18 8.37
N ALA A 228 0.80 26.94 7.77
CA ALA A 228 2.00 26.57 8.53
C ALA A 228 2.47 27.67 9.47
N ALA A 229 2.36 28.95 9.08
CA ALA A 229 2.78 30.09 9.87
C ALA A 229 1.92 30.27 11.14
N GLY A 230 0.61 30.00 11.06
CA GLY A 230 -0.29 30.27 12.17
C GLY A 230 -0.46 31.79 12.43
N TYR A 231 -1.45 32.15 13.18
CA TYR A 231 -1.83 33.56 13.39
C TYR A 231 -0.70 34.45 13.98
N ARG A 232 0.28 33.84 14.65
CA ARG A 232 1.42 34.59 15.25
C ARG A 232 2.36 35.20 14.21
N TYR A 233 2.49 34.58 13.07
CA TYR A 233 3.40 34.98 12.00
C TYR A 233 2.68 35.43 10.73
N VAL A 234 1.38 35.73 10.86
CA VAL A 234 0.54 36.28 9.80
C VAL A 234 0.09 37.69 10.20
N THR A 235 0.39 38.65 9.36
CA THR A 235 -0.11 40.04 9.53
C THR A 235 -1.33 40.23 8.63
N THR A 236 -2.34 40.95 9.13
CA THR A 236 -3.54 41.30 8.37
C THR A 236 -3.40 42.75 7.90
N GLY A 237 -3.63 42.93 6.60
CA GLY A 237 -3.71 44.24 5.95
C GLY A 237 -4.99 44.33 5.15
N THR A 238 -5.19 45.47 4.47
CA THR A 238 -6.32 45.68 3.54
C THR A 238 -5.77 45.93 2.14
N ALA A 239 -6.37 45.31 1.12
CA ALA A 239 -5.99 45.50 -0.26
C ALA A 239 -6.30 46.94 -0.72
N THR A 240 -5.36 47.57 -1.39
CA THR A 240 -5.52 48.94 -1.90
C THR A 240 -6.76 49.01 -2.81
N GLY A 241 -7.65 49.95 -2.49
CA GLY A 241 -8.87 50.18 -3.27
C GLY A 241 -10.03 49.21 -3.02
N THR A 242 -9.93 48.34 -2.00
CA THR A 242 -11.00 47.44 -1.61
C THR A 242 -10.95 47.22 -0.08
N ASP A 243 -12.06 46.76 0.53
CA ASP A 243 -12.11 46.36 1.94
C ASP A 243 -11.63 44.92 2.18
N ARG A 244 -11.05 44.28 1.15
CA ARG A 244 -10.63 42.90 1.20
C ARG A 244 -9.40 42.73 2.11
N LYS A 245 -9.51 41.89 3.13
CA LYS A 245 -8.38 41.51 3.97
C LYS A 245 -7.29 40.78 3.15
N ILE A 246 -6.04 41.14 3.42
CA ILE A 246 -4.85 40.47 2.90
C ILE A 246 -4.09 39.91 4.09
N PHE A 247 -3.66 38.67 3.96
CA PHE A 247 -2.87 37.96 4.96
C PHE A 247 -1.46 37.76 4.45
N THR A 248 -0.46 38.27 5.16
CA THR A 248 0.94 38.20 4.75
C THR A 248 1.75 37.45 5.80
N VAL A 249 2.44 36.41 5.36
CA VAL A 249 3.32 35.63 6.26
C VAL A 249 4.64 36.38 6.46
N ASP A 250 5.10 36.45 7.71
CA ASP A 250 6.40 37.01 8.07
C ASP A 250 7.54 36.38 7.26
N SER A 251 8.47 37.23 6.77
CA SER A 251 9.53 36.78 5.87
C SER A 251 10.53 35.82 6.49
N GLN A 252 10.79 35.93 7.81
CA GLN A 252 11.66 35.02 8.53
C GLN A 252 10.94 33.68 8.77
N ALA A 253 9.68 33.73 9.19
CA ALA A 253 8.85 32.54 9.34
C ALA A 253 8.75 31.77 8.03
N ARG A 254 8.54 32.47 6.90
CA ARG A 254 8.51 31.84 5.57
C ARG A 254 9.79 31.05 5.26
N ARG A 255 10.96 31.64 5.52
CA ARG A 255 12.24 30.94 5.27
C ARG A 255 12.42 29.70 6.15
N GLU A 256 11.99 29.77 7.42
CA GLU A 256 12.10 28.62 8.32
C GLU A 256 11.08 27.52 7.98
N ILE A 257 9.88 27.89 7.53
CA ILE A 257 8.88 26.95 7.02
C ILE A 257 9.40 26.27 5.73
N ASP A 258 9.98 27.03 4.81
CA ASP A 258 10.54 26.46 3.56
C ASP A 258 11.63 25.42 3.87
N LYS A 259 12.48 25.64 4.88
CA LYS A 259 13.47 24.66 5.35
C LYS A 259 12.84 23.47 6.07
N TRP A 260 11.75 23.69 6.80
CA TRP A 260 11.10 22.67 7.61
C TRP A 260 10.44 21.58 6.77
N TRP A 261 9.80 21.96 5.69
CA TRP A 261 9.12 21.01 4.80
C TRP A 261 9.96 20.58 3.59
N ASP A 262 11.19 21.10 3.46
CA ASP A 262 12.10 20.70 2.38
C ASP A 262 12.37 19.18 2.42
N GLY A 263 12.19 18.53 1.27
CA GLY A 263 12.32 17.08 1.16
C GLY A 263 11.23 16.25 1.87
N CYS A 264 10.18 16.90 2.43
CA CYS A 264 9.09 16.22 3.13
C CYS A 264 7.72 16.42 2.47
N LEU A 265 7.53 17.52 1.72
CA LEU A 265 6.26 17.84 1.07
C LEU A 265 6.46 18.03 -0.43
N PHE A 266 5.85 17.18 -1.21
CA PHE A 266 5.93 17.17 -2.67
C PHE A 266 4.57 17.44 -3.30
N LEU A 267 4.55 18.17 -4.42
CA LEU A 267 3.35 18.47 -5.19
C LEU A 267 3.58 18.05 -6.65
N THR A 268 2.60 17.40 -7.26
CA THR A 268 2.67 17.08 -8.70
C THR A 268 2.53 18.35 -9.55
N ASP A 269 3.30 18.44 -10.62
CA ASP A 269 3.21 19.59 -11.54
C ASP A 269 2.09 19.38 -12.55
N ILE A 270 0.96 20.03 -12.34
CA ILE A 270 -0.24 19.92 -13.19
C ILE A 270 -0.13 20.67 -14.54
N ARG A 271 0.99 21.31 -14.82
CA ARG A 271 1.20 22.00 -16.11
C ARG A 271 1.64 21.06 -17.24
N LYS A 272 1.95 19.82 -16.93
CA LYS A 272 2.31 18.79 -17.91
C LYS A 272 1.06 18.24 -18.59
N ASP A 273 1.14 17.91 -19.87
CA ASP A 273 -0.03 17.47 -20.65
C ASP A 273 -0.72 16.22 -20.10
N ASN A 274 0.04 15.30 -19.52
CA ASN A 274 -0.44 14.07 -18.93
C ASN A 274 -0.60 14.12 -17.40
N ALA A 275 -0.49 15.33 -16.80
CA ALA A 275 -0.46 15.49 -15.35
C ALA A 275 -1.73 14.98 -14.64
N HIS A 276 -2.85 15.01 -15.35
CA HIS A 276 -4.14 14.59 -14.84
C HIS A 276 -4.46 13.10 -15.11
N ASP A 277 -3.65 12.41 -15.90
CA ASP A 277 -3.89 10.99 -16.24
C ASP A 277 -3.70 10.11 -15.01
N GLU A 278 -4.63 9.20 -14.76
CA GLU A 278 -4.63 8.33 -13.57
C GLU A 278 -3.35 7.50 -13.43
N ASP A 279 -2.79 7.02 -14.55
CA ASP A 279 -1.53 6.28 -14.54
C ASP A 279 -0.34 7.15 -14.20
N ASN A 280 -0.32 8.39 -14.69
CA ASN A 280 0.75 9.33 -14.36
C ASN A 280 0.68 9.72 -12.88
N ILE A 281 -0.52 9.94 -12.33
CA ILE A 281 -0.70 10.22 -10.90
C ILE A 281 -0.13 9.07 -10.06
N LEU A 282 -0.55 7.83 -10.35
CA LEU A 282 -0.05 6.64 -9.64
C LEU A 282 1.44 6.40 -9.87
N GLY A 283 1.94 6.61 -11.09
CA GLY A 283 3.37 6.51 -11.40
C GLY A 283 4.23 7.50 -10.61
N LEU A 284 3.76 8.76 -10.46
CA LEU A 284 4.43 9.76 -9.63
C LEU A 284 4.36 9.42 -8.14
N PHE A 285 3.26 8.84 -7.66
CA PHE A 285 3.13 8.37 -6.29
C PHE A 285 4.10 7.21 -6.00
N GLU A 286 4.21 6.22 -6.93
CA GLU A 286 5.21 5.15 -6.84
C GLU A 286 6.63 5.71 -6.81
N TYR A 287 6.94 6.67 -7.69
CA TYR A 287 8.24 7.32 -7.69
C TYR A 287 8.53 8.05 -6.38
N ALA A 288 7.56 8.82 -5.86
CA ALA A 288 7.69 9.55 -4.60
C ALA A 288 7.88 8.58 -3.42
N ARG A 289 7.18 7.44 -3.41
CA ARG A 289 7.36 6.38 -2.42
C ARG A 289 8.77 5.81 -2.47
N ARG A 290 9.22 5.39 -3.65
CA ARG A 290 10.54 4.73 -3.83
C ARG A 290 11.70 5.68 -3.63
N ARG A 291 11.63 6.89 -4.19
CA ARG A 291 12.76 7.84 -4.22
C ARG A 291 12.87 8.66 -2.95
N TYR A 292 11.74 9.11 -2.42
CA TYR A 292 11.70 10.04 -1.29
C TYR A 292 11.15 9.40 -0.01
N GLY A 293 10.62 8.18 -0.09
CA GLY A 293 10.03 7.50 1.07
C GLY A 293 8.72 8.13 1.52
N CYS A 294 7.94 8.73 0.60
CA CYS A 294 6.62 9.24 0.94
C CYS A 294 5.72 8.10 1.44
N ASP A 295 5.01 8.35 2.53
CA ASP A 295 4.11 7.41 3.20
C ASP A 295 2.67 7.92 3.31
N THR A 296 2.46 9.20 2.98
CA THR A 296 1.16 9.87 2.99
C THR A 296 0.90 10.54 1.64
N PHE A 297 -0.24 10.24 1.05
CA PHE A 297 -0.60 10.71 -0.29
C PHE A 297 -1.96 11.40 -0.28
N LEU A 298 -2.13 12.41 -1.16
CA LEU A 298 -3.40 13.08 -1.34
C LEU A 298 -3.76 13.19 -2.84
N VAL A 299 -5.00 12.83 -3.17
CA VAL A 299 -5.66 13.15 -4.44
C VAL A 299 -6.76 14.19 -4.17
N ASP A 300 -6.53 15.45 -4.54
CA ASP A 300 -7.49 16.55 -4.43
C ASP A 300 -7.72 17.22 -5.81
N ASN A 301 -8.80 16.82 -6.52
CA ASN A 301 -9.81 15.82 -6.21
C ASN A 301 -9.92 14.77 -7.34
N ILE A 302 -10.72 13.72 -7.11
CA ILE A 302 -10.93 12.65 -8.09
C ILE A 302 -11.56 13.15 -9.40
N MET A 303 -12.36 14.22 -9.37
CA MET A 303 -13.03 14.77 -10.55
C MET A 303 -12.07 15.47 -11.53
N THR A 304 -10.87 15.79 -11.11
CA THR A 304 -9.85 16.42 -11.97
C THR A 304 -8.94 15.41 -12.65
N ALA A 305 -8.99 14.15 -12.23
CA ALA A 305 -8.26 13.06 -12.85
C ALA A 305 -8.92 12.64 -14.18
N ARG A 306 -8.13 12.40 -15.22
CA ARG A 306 -8.58 11.78 -16.46
C ARG A 306 -8.55 10.27 -16.30
N LEU A 307 -9.73 9.67 -16.37
CA LEU A 307 -9.90 8.26 -16.14
C LEU A 307 -9.99 7.53 -17.48
N LYS A 308 -9.16 6.50 -17.67
CA LYS A 308 -9.05 5.77 -18.95
C LYS A 308 -10.36 5.14 -19.42
N GLN A 309 -11.15 4.66 -18.48
CA GLN A 309 -12.38 3.90 -18.78
C GLN A 309 -13.64 4.77 -18.73
N GLU A 310 -13.51 6.09 -18.59
CA GLU A 310 -14.68 7.00 -18.46
C GLU A 310 -15.63 6.91 -19.64
N ALA A 311 -15.09 6.81 -20.87
CA ALA A 311 -15.89 6.70 -22.08
C ALA A 311 -16.64 5.36 -22.19
N GLN A 312 -16.14 4.28 -21.57
CA GLN A 312 -16.71 2.93 -21.65
C GLN A 312 -17.67 2.63 -20.49
N LEU A 313 -17.28 3.03 -19.28
CA LEU A 313 -17.97 2.69 -18.04
C LEU A 313 -18.86 3.83 -17.51
N GLY A 314 -18.65 5.05 -18.03
CA GLY A 314 -19.21 6.26 -17.45
C GLY A 314 -18.40 6.77 -16.24
N VAL A 315 -18.59 8.06 -15.92
CA VAL A 315 -17.79 8.82 -14.93
C VAL A 315 -17.75 8.13 -13.55
N TRP A 316 -18.87 7.65 -13.08
CA TRP A 316 -18.98 7.12 -11.71
C TRP A 316 -18.26 5.79 -11.52
N GLN A 317 -18.41 4.90 -12.49
CA GLN A 317 -17.75 3.60 -12.42
C GLN A 317 -16.24 3.75 -12.63
N ALA A 318 -15.81 4.63 -13.55
CA ALA A 318 -14.41 4.95 -13.74
C ALA A 318 -13.78 5.54 -12.46
N GLN A 319 -14.48 6.42 -11.74
CA GLN A 319 -14.03 6.93 -10.44
C GLN A 319 -13.90 5.83 -9.39
N SER A 320 -14.86 4.89 -9.34
CA SER A 320 -14.78 3.73 -8.46
C SER A 320 -13.58 2.84 -8.77
N GLU A 321 -13.29 2.59 -10.06
CA GLU A 321 -12.10 1.82 -10.47
C GLU A 321 -10.80 2.52 -10.07
N PHE A 322 -10.70 3.83 -10.29
CA PHE A 322 -9.52 4.59 -9.84
C PHE A 322 -9.37 4.58 -8.33
N ALA A 323 -10.45 4.72 -7.57
CA ALA A 323 -10.42 4.56 -6.11
C ALA A 323 -9.94 3.15 -5.72
N GLY A 324 -10.35 2.11 -6.44
CA GLY A 324 -9.85 0.73 -6.26
C GLY A 324 -8.35 0.61 -6.49
N ARG A 325 -7.80 1.29 -7.51
CA ARG A 325 -6.36 1.35 -7.76
C ARG A 325 -5.60 2.08 -6.66
N LEU A 326 -6.18 3.16 -6.09
CA LEU A 326 -5.61 3.85 -4.94
C LEU A 326 -5.58 2.97 -3.69
N VAL A 327 -6.62 2.16 -3.45
CA VAL A 327 -6.64 1.15 -2.38
C VAL A 327 -5.56 0.10 -2.59
N ALA A 328 -5.41 -0.41 -3.82
CA ALA A 328 -4.37 -1.38 -4.15
C ALA A 328 -2.96 -0.80 -3.93
N PHE A 329 -2.73 0.46 -4.33
CA PHE A 329 -1.49 1.18 -4.06
C PHE A 329 -1.25 1.34 -2.56
N ALA A 330 -2.26 1.79 -1.80
CA ALA A 330 -2.14 1.96 -0.35
C ALA A 330 -1.72 0.65 0.34
N LYS A 331 -2.44 -0.45 0.06
CA LYS A 331 -2.18 -1.77 0.64
C LYS A 331 -0.85 -2.38 0.18
N GLY A 332 -0.56 -2.30 -1.12
CA GLY A 332 0.65 -2.89 -1.69
C GLY A 332 1.94 -2.17 -1.30
N ARG A 333 1.87 -0.92 -0.83
CA ARG A 333 3.02 -0.11 -0.43
C ARG A 333 3.05 0.26 1.05
N ASP A 334 2.06 -0.17 1.80
CA ASP A 334 1.88 0.17 3.22
C ASP A 334 1.95 1.69 3.44
N VAL A 335 1.12 2.43 2.69
CA VAL A 335 1.04 3.89 2.73
C VAL A 335 -0.40 4.35 2.96
N HIS A 336 -0.58 5.57 3.47
CA HIS A 336 -1.91 6.17 3.61
C HIS A 336 -2.26 7.03 2.41
N VAL A 337 -3.49 6.89 1.90
CA VAL A 337 -4.01 7.71 0.81
C VAL A 337 -5.26 8.47 1.26
N HIS A 338 -5.21 9.79 1.11
CA HIS A 338 -6.38 10.65 1.24
C HIS A 338 -6.97 10.92 -0.16
N LEU A 339 -8.27 10.80 -0.31
CA LEU A 339 -9.00 11.06 -1.54
C LEU A 339 -10.13 12.05 -1.29
N VAL A 340 -10.13 13.17 -2.01
CA VAL A 340 -11.25 14.11 -2.00
C VAL A 340 -12.25 13.69 -3.08
N ALA A 341 -13.48 13.40 -2.65
CA ALA A 341 -14.61 13.07 -3.53
C ALA A 341 -15.81 13.95 -3.19
N HIS A 342 -16.47 14.49 -4.23
CA HIS A 342 -17.67 15.30 -4.04
C HIS A 342 -18.92 14.42 -4.01
N PRO A 343 -19.91 14.75 -3.18
CA PRO A 343 -21.19 14.04 -3.18
C PRO A 343 -21.97 14.28 -4.47
N ARG A 344 -22.87 13.34 -4.78
CA ARG A 344 -23.91 13.56 -5.82
C ARG A 344 -24.79 14.75 -5.45
N LYS A 345 -25.31 15.40 -6.47
CA LYS A 345 -26.44 16.34 -6.30
C LYS A 345 -27.72 15.55 -6.08
N THR A 346 -28.00 15.15 -4.86
CA THR A 346 -29.18 14.33 -4.52
C THR A 346 -30.42 15.14 -4.15
N GLY A 347 -30.32 16.47 -4.08
CA GLY A 347 -31.41 17.33 -3.58
C GLY A 347 -31.72 17.16 -2.08
N LYS A 348 -31.06 16.24 -1.39
CA LYS A 348 -31.20 16.02 0.05
C LYS A 348 -30.51 17.11 0.86
N ALA A 349 -31.04 17.44 2.01
CA ALA A 349 -30.49 18.44 2.92
C ALA A 349 -29.15 17.96 3.56
N SER A 350 -29.00 16.66 3.79
CA SER A 350 -27.80 16.05 4.36
C SER A 350 -27.16 15.07 3.37
N VAL A 351 -25.81 15.04 3.34
CA VAL A 351 -25.01 14.07 2.59
C VAL A 351 -24.75 12.88 3.49
N GLU A 352 -25.17 11.69 3.05
CA GLU A 352 -24.86 10.43 3.69
C GLU A 352 -23.66 9.76 3.03
N ALA A 353 -23.11 8.69 3.63
CA ALA A 353 -21.96 7.97 3.06
C ALA A 353 -22.26 7.45 1.64
N ASP A 354 -23.49 7.02 1.38
CA ASP A 354 -23.93 6.48 0.09
C ASP A 354 -24.10 7.55 -1.00
N ASP A 355 -24.18 8.83 -0.62
CA ASP A 355 -24.29 9.93 -1.56
C ASP A 355 -22.91 10.37 -2.13
N VAL A 356 -21.80 9.79 -1.67
CA VAL A 356 -20.44 10.17 -2.07
C VAL A 356 -20.04 9.48 -3.38
N GLY A 357 -19.55 10.25 -4.33
CA GLY A 357 -18.93 9.72 -5.56
C GLY A 357 -19.87 8.97 -6.48
N GLY A 358 -21.17 9.21 -6.41
CA GLY A 358 -22.13 8.74 -7.40
C GLY A 358 -22.56 7.27 -7.37
N SER A 359 -21.85 6.41 -6.72
CA SER A 359 -22.26 5.07 -6.29
C SER A 359 -21.66 4.90 -4.90
N GLY A 360 -22.32 4.27 -3.96
CA GLY A 360 -21.71 3.92 -2.67
C GLY A 360 -20.39 3.14 -2.78
N ASP A 361 -19.92 2.86 -4.01
CA ASP A 361 -18.76 2.03 -4.29
C ASP A 361 -17.42 2.64 -3.83
N ILE A 362 -17.25 3.96 -3.96
CA ILE A 362 -16.01 4.62 -3.48
C ILE A 362 -15.95 4.52 -1.95
N THR A 363 -17.05 4.79 -1.27
CA THR A 363 -17.14 4.71 0.19
C THR A 363 -17.07 3.28 0.70
N ASN A 364 -17.59 2.30 -0.06
CA ASN A 364 -17.45 0.89 0.25
C ASN A 364 -16.00 0.44 0.23
N ARG A 365 -15.19 0.94 -0.71
CA ARG A 365 -13.75 0.66 -0.83
C ARG A 365 -12.92 1.35 0.25
N ALA A 366 -13.36 2.51 0.77
CA ALA A 366 -12.64 3.29 1.76
C ALA A 366 -12.61 2.61 3.14
N ASP A 367 -11.54 2.84 3.87
CA ASP A 367 -11.41 2.44 5.27
C ASP A 367 -12.02 3.49 6.19
N ASN A 368 -11.83 4.77 5.88
CA ASN A 368 -12.43 5.89 6.58
C ASN A 368 -13.21 6.78 5.60
N VAL A 369 -14.36 7.29 6.02
CA VAL A 369 -15.15 8.30 5.28
C VAL A 369 -15.41 9.49 6.20
N LEU A 370 -14.91 10.65 5.80
CA LEU A 370 -14.91 11.87 6.59
C LEU A 370 -15.69 12.97 5.84
N LYS A 371 -16.71 13.51 6.47
CA LYS A 371 -17.53 14.57 5.90
C LYS A 371 -17.21 15.90 6.56
N VAL A 372 -16.91 16.92 5.76
CA VAL A 372 -16.68 18.30 6.21
C VAL A 372 -17.89 19.13 5.81
N GLU A 373 -18.47 19.86 6.78
CA GLU A 373 -19.59 20.75 6.59
C GLU A 373 -19.35 22.08 7.27
N ARG A 374 -19.47 23.16 6.51
CA ARG A 374 -19.48 24.51 7.09
C ARG A 374 -20.87 24.80 7.69
N VAL A 375 -20.89 25.28 8.91
CA VAL A 375 -22.13 25.67 9.57
C VAL A 375 -22.56 27.06 9.06
N PRO A 376 -23.76 27.20 8.53
CA PRO A 376 -24.31 28.49 8.12
C PRO A 376 -24.40 29.49 9.29
N GLU A 377 -24.23 30.78 8.98
CA GLU A 377 -24.14 31.85 10.01
C GLU A 377 -25.37 31.89 10.94
N ASP A 378 -26.57 31.68 10.38
CA ASP A 378 -27.84 31.63 11.12
C ASP A 378 -27.93 30.46 12.11
N ARG A 379 -27.09 29.45 11.98
CA ARG A 379 -27.05 28.24 12.81
C ARG A 379 -25.85 28.17 13.76
N LEU A 380 -24.92 29.10 13.68
CA LEU A 380 -23.69 29.10 14.52
C LEU A 380 -24.00 29.05 16.01
N GLY A 381 -24.98 29.84 16.48
CA GLY A 381 -25.38 29.85 17.89
C GLY A 381 -26.02 28.55 18.38
N GLN A 382 -26.67 27.79 17.49
CA GLN A 382 -27.25 26.50 17.83
C GLN A 382 -26.24 25.35 17.82
N VAL A 383 -25.33 25.34 16.83
CA VAL A 383 -24.37 24.27 16.65
C VAL A 383 -23.13 24.47 17.54
N GLY A 384 -22.78 25.72 17.81
CA GLY A 384 -21.65 26.10 18.68
C GLY A 384 -20.28 25.87 18.03
N CYS A 385 -20.20 25.91 16.70
CA CYS A 385 -18.94 25.82 15.95
C CYS A 385 -19.15 26.30 14.50
N SER A 386 -18.06 26.63 13.79
CA SER A 386 -18.12 27.08 12.39
C SER A 386 -18.05 25.94 11.38
N THR A 387 -17.55 24.78 11.78
CA THR A 387 -17.35 23.61 10.91
C THR A 387 -17.58 22.32 11.68
N VAL A 388 -18.24 21.37 11.06
CA VAL A 388 -18.42 20.02 11.60
C VAL A 388 -17.69 19.04 10.70
N LEU A 389 -16.76 18.29 11.28
CA LEU A 389 -16.12 17.13 10.66
C LEU A 389 -16.78 15.88 11.21
N THR A 390 -17.47 15.13 10.36
CA THR A 390 -18.19 13.92 10.78
C THR A 390 -17.47 12.68 10.27
N VAL A 391 -17.17 11.74 11.15
CA VAL A 391 -16.72 10.39 10.80
C VAL A 391 -17.95 9.58 10.42
N LEU A 392 -18.12 9.30 9.13
CA LEU A 392 -19.24 8.52 8.59
C LEU A 392 -18.93 7.03 8.51
N LYS A 393 -17.65 6.69 8.37
CA LYS A 393 -17.13 5.32 8.34
C LYS A 393 -15.76 5.28 8.97
N ASN A 394 -15.54 4.25 9.77
CA ASN A 394 -14.24 3.90 10.34
C ASN A 394 -14.20 2.38 10.47
N ARG A 395 -13.45 1.72 9.57
CA ARG A 395 -13.44 0.26 9.47
C ARG A 395 -12.73 -0.40 10.64
N GLU A 396 -11.66 0.24 11.15
CA GLU A 396 -10.81 -0.38 12.16
C GLU A 396 -11.45 -0.35 13.56
N PHE A 397 -11.99 0.81 13.98
CA PHE A 397 -12.51 0.97 15.34
C PHE A 397 -14.03 1.12 15.42
N GLY A 398 -14.70 1.33 14.30
CA GLY A 398 -16.15 1.48 14.24
C GLY A 398 -16.71 2.75 14.90
N ALA A 399 -15.84 3.64 15.41
CA ALA A 399 -16.27 4.88 16.04
C ALA A 399 -16.74 5.88 14.99
N LEU A 400 -17.96 6.40 15.17
CA LEU A 400 -18.63 7.35 14.27
C LEU A 400 -19.07 8.57 15.05
N GLY A 401 -19.21 9.69 14.39
CA GLY A 401 -19.75 10.89 15.00
C GLY A 401 -19.12 12.19 14.56
N PRO A 402 -19.62 13.33 15.06
CA PRO A 402 -19.17 14.66 14.72
C PRO A 402 -18.01 15.12 15.61
N VAL A 403 -17.08 15.84 14.99
CA VAL A 403 -16.04 16.64 15.64
C VAL A 403 -16.31 18.11 15.32
N LYS A 404 -16.51 18.93 16.32
CA LYS A 404 -16.80 20.36 16.18
C LYS A 404 -15.51 21.15 16.09
N LEU A 405 -15.40 22.01 15.08
CA LEU A 405 -14.21 22.80 14.79
C LEU A 405 -14.58 24.27 14.53
N ASP A 406 -13.69 25.17 14.89
CA ASP A 406 -13.74 26.58 14.56
C ASP A 406 -12.65 26.94 13.55
N PHE A 407 -13.05 27.54 12.44
CA PHE A 407 -12.13 28.00 11.41
C PHE A 407 -11.64 29.42 11.70
N ASN A 408 -10.33 29.60 11.68
CA ASN A 408 -9.70 30.91 11.79
C ASN A 408 -9.24 31.41 10.41
N GLU A 409 -9.80 32.53 9.97
CA GLU A 409 -9.52 33.12 8.67
C GLU A 409 -8.04 33.60 8.52
N CYS A 410 -7.47 34.13 9.63
CA CYS A 410 -6.13 34.70 9.61
C CYS A 410 -5.05 33.67 9.25
N ASP A 411 -5.12 32.48 9.85
CA ASP A 411 -4.13 31.42 9.61
C ASP A 411 -4.70 30.21 8.85
N ARG A 412 -5.96 30.27 8.46
CA ARG A 412 -6.67 29.19 7.75
C ARG A 412 -6.65 27.84 8.47
N ARG A 413 -6.50 27.85 9.79
CA ARG A 413 -6.51 26.63 10.60
C ARG A 413 -7.89 26.36 11.19
N PHE A 414 -8.13 25.08 11.46
CA PHE A 414 -9.27 24.60 12.22
C PHE A 414 -8.79 24.25 13.64
N TYR A 415 -9.51 24.74 14.61
CA TYR A 415 -9.27 24.51 16.03
C TYR A 415 -10.46 23.78 16.65
N PRO A 416 -10.30 23.04 17.75
CA PRO A 416 -11.44 22.50 18.49
C PRO A 416 -12.42 23.61 18.88
N ALA A 417 -13.74 23.35 18.71
CA ALA A 417 -14.75 24.32 19.11
C ALA A 417 -14.72 24.57 20.62
N GLY A 418 -14.93 25.85 21.01
CA GLY A 418 -14.82 26.27 22.40
C GLY A 418 -13.42 26.58 22.90
N GLY A 419 -12.45 26.59 22.00
CA GLY A 419 -11.06 26.89 22.27
C GLY A 419 -10.21 25.63 22.48
N GLY A 420 -8.93 25.77 22.31
CA GLY A 420 -7.94 24.71 22.45
C GLY A 420 -6.53 25.29 22.47
N ASP A 421 -5.57 24.45 22.77
CA ASP A 421 -4.18 24.88 22.77
C ASP A 421 -3.74 25.30 21.36
N ARG A 422 -2.89 26.32 21.35
CA ARG A 422 -2.27 26.79 20.12
C ARG A 422 -1.49 25.67 19.46
N LYS A 423 -1.82 25.36 18.20
CA LYS A 423 -1.05 24.42 17.40
C LYS A 423 0.33 25.02 17.06
N VAL A 424 1.40 24.38 17.50
CA VAL A 424 2.80 24.80 17.32
C VAL A 424 3.52 23.72 16.52
N TYR A 425 4.17 24.11 15.43
CA TYR A 425 5.00 23.21 14.62
C TYR A 425 6.48 23.29 15.03
N THR A 426 7.24 22.26 14.74
CA THR A 426 8.65 22.13 15.15
C THR A 426 9.55 23.25 14.61
N TRP A 427 9.23 23.85 13.45
CA TRP A 427 9.95 25.00 12.93
C TRP A 427 9.85 26.23 13.85
N GLU A 428 8.69 26.45 14.50
CA GLU A 428 8.49 27.56 15.44
C GLU A 428 9.36 27.38 16.69
N MET A 429 9.43 26.16 17.21
CA MET A 429 10.26 25.86 18.39
C MET A 429 11.73 26.16 18.14
N LYS A 430 12.23 25.81 16.93
CA LYS A 430 13.60 26.12 16.51
C LYS A 430 13.83 27.63 16.41
N LEU A 431 12.89 28.39 15.87
CA LEU A 431 12.97 29.83 15.72
C LEU A 431 12.95 30.55 17.10
N ASP A 432 12.07 30.14 17.99
CA ASP A 432 11.97 30.70 19.34
C ASP A 432 13.20 30.34 20.19
N GLY A 433 13.74 29.15 20.08
CA GLY A 433 14.99 28.73 20.71
C GLY A 433 16.20 29.56 20.25
N ALA A 434 16.31 29.80 18.93
CA ALA A 434 17.37 30.67 18.41
C ALA A 434 17.25 32.12 18.81
N LYS A 435 16.04 32.66 19.01
CA LYS A 435 15.82 34.00 19.54
C LYS A 435 16.22 34.12 21.03
N ARG A 436 15.90 33.10 21.83
CA ARG A 436 16.28 33.07 23.26
C ARG A 436 17.80 32.99 23.47
N SER A 437 18.49 32.13 22.68
CA SER A 437 19.95 32.01 22.77
C SER A 437 20.68 33.29 22.35
N LYS A 438 20.18 34.02 21.32
CA LYS A 438 20.72 35.32 20.93
C LYS A 438 20.50 36.42 22.02
N ALA A 439 19.34 36.40 22.68
CA ALA A 439 19.05 37.32 23.77
C ALA A 439 19.91 37.05 25.01
N ALA A 440 20.18 35.79 25.34
CA ALA A 440 21.04 35.38 26.45
C ALA A 440 22.55 35.63 26.21
N GLY A 441 22.97 35.69 24.93
CA GLY A 441 24.38 35.99 24.58
C GLY A 441 24.68 37.48 24.34
N ALA A 442 23.66 38.36 24.42
CA ALA A 442 23.79 39.82 24.26
C ALA A 442 23.69 40.59 25.61
N GLY A 443 23.54 39.88 26.74
CA GLY A 443 23.61 40.41 28.07
C GLY A 443 24.90 39.98 28.75
#